data_06309dece0406b5188cdb8a16ad87f6e
#
_entry.id   06309dece0406b5188cdb8a16ad87f6e
#
_cell.length_a   1.000
_cell.length_b   1.000
_cell.length_c   1.000
_cell.angle_alpha   90.00
_cell.angle_beta   90.00
_cell.angle_gamma   90.00
#
_symmetry.space_group_name_H-M   'P 1'
#
loop_
_entity.id
_entity.type
_entity.pdbx_description
1 polymer ?
#
loop_
_entity_poly.entity_id
_entity_poly.type
_entity_poly.pdbx_seq_one_letter_code
_entity_poly.pdbx_strand_id
1 'polypeptide(L)'
;QLMLNLQTIVEDLGTACRGKAWVIVTSQEDIDSITKTKGNDFSKIQGRFDTRLSLSASNVDEVIRKRILEKNEIAESALKLLYEQKESIIKNLITFTADTADKKLYTDKTDFADCYPFIPYQFNLLGQVLTAVRTHGASGKHLSDQSRSMLALFQESAIRLKDSQEGVLVPFSYFYDPLHKFIDHQHSQVITDAEDNSRLDEFDVELLKVLFMIKYVKEIKANVDNLTTLMISNIDDDRIEIRGKIEESLKKLIRETLVQKNGEIYIFLTNEEQEINNAINNESVEMGEIIGEASTVIFEEIFTDKKYRYSSRYLFPFNQKVDDRYFKGNQSNDIGVSIITPYGEDYPDSALRMLSAQEHSVIVKLPNDSTFLDEITDSIKIYKFLNKNASGARGSFDSIRRAKEDERIEKKDRIRIFIEDALKHADIYVNGDKANISAKEPA
;
A
#
# COMPACT_ATOMS: atom_id res chain seq x y z
N GLN A 1 33.07 -9.66 31.49
CA GLN A 1 34.49 -9.99 31.63
C GLN A 1 35.35 -9.43 30.49
N LEU A 2 34.96 -9.59 29.22
CA LEU A 2 35.67 -9.03 28.05
C LEU A 2 35.82 -7.50 28.11
N MET A 3 34.75 -6.79 28.53
CA MET A 3 34.71 -5.33 28.65
C MET A 3 35.63 -4.79 29.77
N LEU A 4 35.69 -5.48 30.89
CA LEU A 4 36.63 -5.12 31.97
C LEU A 4 38.06 -5.32 31.53
N ASN A 5 38.37 -6.39 30.80
CA ASN A 5 39.70 -6.61 30.25
C ASN A 5 40.10 -5.55 29.24
N LEU A 6 39.18 -5.10 28.38
CA LEU A 6 39.43 -4.00 27.43
C LEU A 6 39.72 -2.67 28.16
N GLN A 7 38.99 -2.38 29.23
CA GLN A 7 39.21 -1.18 30.04
C GLN A 7 40.61 -1.22 30.65
N THR A 8 41.03 -2.33 31.27
CA THR A 8 42.37 -2.50 31.87
C THR A 8 43.44 -2.31 30.80
N ILE A 9 43.31 -2.92 29.63
CA ILE A 9 44.30 -2.79 28.54
C ILE A 9 44.43 -1.32 28.08
N VAL A 10 43.35 -0.57 27.95
CA VAL A 10 43.39 0.84 27.53
C VAL A 10 44.06 1.72 28.58
N GLU A 11 43.77 1.47 29.87
CA GLU A 11 44.40 2.20 30.99
C GLU A 11 45.90 1.89 31.09
N ASP A 12 46.29 0.61 31.01
CA ASP A 12 47.67 0.16 31.09
C ASP A 12 48.51 0.72 29.92
N LEU A 13 47.98 0.70 28.69
CA LEU A 13 48.62 1.26 27.51
C LEU A 13 48.81 2.77 27.63
N GLY A 14 47.77 3.51 28.10
CA GLY A 14 47.86 4.93 28.33
C GLY A 14 48.96 5.31 29.31
N THR A 15 49.12 4.53 30.39
CA THR A 15 50.10 4.74 31.43
C THR A 15 51.51 4.30 30.99
N ALA A 16 51.65 3.11 30.45
CA ALA A 16 52.94 2.55 30.05
C ALA A 16 53.59 3.30 28.88
N CYS A 17 52.77 3.71 27.89
CA CYS A 17 53.26 4.35 26.67
C CYS A 17 53.31 5.88 26.75
N ARG A 18 52.98 6.47 27.88
CA ARG A 18 53.03 7.97 28.14
C ARG A 18 52.43 8.78 27.00
N GLY A 19 51.23 8.38 26.51
CA GLY A 19 50.53 9.07 25.44
C GLY A 19 51.08 8.84 24.01
N LYS A 20 51.99 7.89 23.82
CA LYS A 20 52.59 7.59 22.51
C LYS A 20 51.95 6.35 21.83
N ALA A 21 50.84 5.84 22.35
CA ALA A 21 50.09 4.74 21.77
C ALA A 21 48.60 5.15 21.68
N TRP A 22 47.96 4.73 20.62
CA TRP A 22 46.51 4.94 20.38
C TRP A 22 45.82 3.59 20.31
N VAL A 23 44.66 3.49 20.96
CA VAL A 23 43.81 2.32 20.88
C VAL A 23 42.62 2.69 20.04
N ILE A 24 42.38 1.95 18.95
CA ILE A 24 41.24 2.11 18.06
C ILE A 24 40.36 0.87 18.23
N VAL A 25 39.11 1.07 18.57
CA VAL A 25 38.11 0.00 18.64
C VAL A 25 37.01 0.26 17.61
N THR A 26 36.49 -0.81 17.04
CA THR A 26 35.38 -0.77 16.09
C THR A 26 34.18 -1.55 16.63
N SER A 27 32.99 -1.06 16.41
CA SER A 27 31.74 -1.73 16.77
C SER A 27 30.77 -1.68 15.60
N GLN A 28 29.99 -2.74 15.41
CA GLN A 28 28.94 -2.76 14.39
C GLN A 28 27.69 -1.99 14.81
N GLU A 29 27.40 -1.88 16.10
CA GLU A 29 26.27 -1.14 16.63
C GLU A 29 26.75 0.17 17.25
N ASP A 30 25.89 1.20 17.16
CA ASP A 30 26.16 2.44 17.84
C ASP A 30 26.25 2.20 19.35
N ILE A 31 27.37 2.62 19.92
CA ILE A 31 27.70 2.41 21.34
C ILE A 31 26.59 3.01 22.24
N ASP A 32 25.92 4.08 21.81
CA ASP A 32 24.84 4.71 22.55
C ASP A 32 23.54 3.87 22.53
N SER A 33 23.31 3.02 21.53
CA SER A 33 22.18 2.11 21.47
C SER A 33 22.34 0.90 22.40
N ILE A 34 23.59 0.44 22.59
CA ILE A 34 23.93 -0.68 23.47
C ILE A 34 23.82 -0.30 24.95
N THR A 35 24.12 0.95 25.28
CA THR A 35 24.04 1.46 26.67
C THR A 35 22.63 1.50 27.24
N LYS A 36 21.60 1.68 26.39
CA LYS A 36 20.19 1.66 26.81
C LYS A 36 19.69 0.27 27.20
N THR A 37 20.35 -0.78 26.74
CA THR A 37 19.87 -2.17 26.90
C THR A 37 20.64 -2.99 27.93
N LYS A 38 21.86 -2.66 28.29
CA LYS A 38 22.74 -3.54 29.10
C LYS A 38 23.51 -2.87 30.26
N GLY A 39 23.01 -1.81 30.86
CA GLY A 39 23.48 -1.35 32.18
C GLY A 39 24.85 -0.66 32.24
N ASN A 40 25.21 -0.22 33.45
CA ASN A 40 26.31 0.68 33.85
C ASN A 40 27.75 0.36 33.40
N ASP A 41 28.05 -0.82 32.85
CA ASP A 41 29.43 -1.19 32.53
C ASP A 41 29.93 -0.58 31.21
N PHE A 42 29.04 -0.30 30.26
CA PHE A 42 29.41 0.35 29.01
C PHE A 42 29.73 1.83 29.13
N SER A 43 29.08 2.55 30.03
CA SER A 43 29.33 3.98 30.27
C SER A 43 30.77 4.22 30.80
N LYS A 44 31.34 3.26 31.51
CA LYS A 44 32.70 3.35 32.02
C LYS A 44 33.77 3.20 30.91
N ILE A 45 33.46 2.43 29.86
CA ILE A 45 34.35 2.29 28.71
C ILE A 45 34.24 3.52 27.80
N GLN A 46 33.04 4.04 27.62
CA GLN A 46 32.82 5.24 26.84
C GLN A 46 33.65 6.44 27.28
N GLY A 47 33.85 6.62 28.59
CA GLY A 47 34.68 7.68 29.14
C GLY A 47 36.19 7.57 28.87
N ARG A 48 36.65 6.47 28.25
CA ARG A 48 38.05 6.22 27.93
C ARG A 48 38.44 6.51 26.48
N PHE A 49 37.45 6.76 25.63
CA PHE A 49 37.64 7.10 24.22
C PHE A 49 37.19 8.53 23.95
N ASP A 50 38.15 9.42 23.76
CA ASP A 50 37.89 10.87 23.56
C ASP A 50 37.34 11.15 22.16
N THR A 51 37.73 10.38 21.17
CA THR A 51 37.29 10.56 19.78
C THR A 51 36.35 9.45 19.38
N ARG A 52 35.15 9.84 18.96
CA ARG A 52 34.11 8.94 18.46
C ARG A 52 33.83 9.29 16.99
N LEU A 53 33.90 8.30 16.15
CA LEU A 53 33.55 8.43 14.73
C LEU A 53 32.39 7.49 14.46
N SER A 54 31.22 8.04 14.23
CA SER A 54 30.06 7.30 13.77
C SER A 54 30.09 7.24 12.24
N LEU A 55 30.21 6.04 11.70
CA LEU A 55 30.01 5.79 10.28
C LEU A 55 28.51 5.64 10.08
N SER A 56 27.82 6.71 9.69
CA SER A 56 26.38 6.66 9.46
C SER A 56 26.06 5.83 8.20
N ALA A 57 24.89 5.18 8.19
CA ALA A 57 24.38 4.44 7.02
C ALA A 57 24.14 5.36 5.81
N SER A 58 24.20 6.68 5.97
CA SER A 58 24.11 7.66 4.88
C SER A 58 25.22 7.51 3.83
N ASN A 59 26.30 6.79 4.14
CA ASN A 59 27.42 6.59 3.22
C ASN A 59 27.33 5.28 2.41
N VAL A 60 26.32 4.44 2.66
CA VAL A 60 26.18 3.16 1.91
C VAL A 60 25.91 3.42 0.45
N ASP A 61 25.06 4.40 0.14
CA ASP A 61 24.74 4.82 -1.23
C ASP A 61 26.00 5.26 -1.97
N GLU A 62 26.86 6.06 -1.31
CA GLU A 62 28.12 6.51 -1.87
C GLU A 62 29.11 5.36 -2.12
N VAL A 63 29.16 4.41 -1.19
CA VAL A 63 30.01 3.21 -1.33
C VAL A 63 29.54 2.34 -2.51
N ILE A 64 28.22 2.15 -2.66
CA ILE A 64 27.65 1.40 -3.79
C ILE A 64 28.04 2.08 -5.09
N ARG A 65 27.80 3.40 -5.22
CA ARG A 65 28.11 4.18 -6.44
C ARG A 65 29.59 4.14 -6.80
N LYS A 66 30.49 4.36 -5.82
CA LYS A 66 31.94 4.46 -6.04
C LYS A 66 32.69 3.14 -6.10
N ARG A 67 32.13 2.04 -5.59
CA ARG A 67 32.82 0.74 -5.49
C ARG A 67 32.17 -0.36 -6.29
N ILE A 68 30.85 -0.46 -6.27
CA ILE A 68 30.13 -1.50 -7.01
C ILE A 68 29.83 -1.03 -8.44
N LEU A 69 29.47 0.26 -8.60
CA LEU A 69 29.03 0.83 -9.86
C LEU A 69 30.08 1.72 -10.55
N GLU A 70 31.34 1.60 -10.14
CA GLU A 70 32.44 2.34 -10.74
C GLU A 70 32.52 2.05 -12.26
N LYS A 71 32.52 3.11 -13.09
CA LYS A 71 32.61 3.04 -14.55
C LYS A 71 33.97 3.52 -15.02
N ASN A 72 34.45 2.96 -16.11
CA ASN A 72 35.57 3.55 -16.80
C ASN A 72 35.11 4.82 -17.56
N GLU A 73 36.06 5.65 -17.98
CA GLU A 73 35.79 6.94 -18.65
C GLU A 73 34.93 6.80 -19.92
N ILE A 74 35.07 5.68 -20.64
CA ILE A 74 34.30 5.41 -21.87
C ILE A 74 32.83 5.15 -21.51
N ALA A 75 32.59 4.27 -20.57
CA ALA A 75 31.24 3.94 -20.12
C ALA A 75 30.54 5.15 -19.49
N GLU A 76 31.27 5.93 -18.67
CA GLU A 76 30.72 7.14 -18.05
C GLU A 76 30.31 8.17 -19.11
N SER A 77 31.16 8.38 -20.13
CA SER A 77 30.85 9.29 -21.21
C SER A 77 29.66 8.85 -22.07
N ALA A 78 29.57 7.54 -22.35
CA ALA A 78 28.44 6.95 -23.08
C ALA A 78 27.14 7.11 -22.33
N LEU A 79 27.12 6.82 -21.00
CA LEU A 79 25.93 6.97 -20.15
C LEU A 79 25.48 8.43 -20.02
N LYS A 80 26.42 9.38 -19.93
CA LYS A 80 26.07 10.81 -19.89
C LYS A 80 25.43 11.25 -21.23
N LEU A 81 25.93 10.77 -22.35
CA LEU A 81 25.34 11.05 -23.67
C LEU A 81 23.95 10.41 -23.80
N LEU A 82 23.79 9.16 -23.36
CA LEU A 82 22.51 8.47 -23.36
C LEU A 82 21.45 9.25 -22.54
N TYR A 83 21.82 9.73 -21.35
CA TYR A 83 20.91 10.54 -20.54
C TYR A 83 20.53 11.84 -21.24
N GLU A 84 21.49 12.59 -21.84
CA GLU A 84 21.20 13.83 -22.57
C GLU A 84 20.21 13.61 -23.72
N GLN A 85 20.29 12.48 -24.41
CA GLN A 85 19.37 12.12 -25.49
C GLN A 85 17.98 11.68 -24.99
N LYS A 86 17.90 11.06 -23.83
CA LYS A 86 16.70 10.40 -23.33
C LYS A 86 16.12 11.05 -22.05
N GLU A 87 16.63 12.19 -21.60
CA GLU A 87 16.26 12.83 -20.33
C GLU A 87 14.74 12.97 -20.15
N SER A 88 14.07 13.52 -21.17
CA SER A 88 12.61 13.71 -21.12
C SER A 88 11.85 12.39 -21.05
N ILE A 89 12.34 11.35 -21.72
CA ILE A 89 11.75 10.02 -21.71
C ILE A 89 11.91 9.43 -20.31
N ILE A 90 13.13 9.43 -19.77
CA ILE A 90 13.44 8.88 -18.44
C ILE A 90 12.61 9.57 -17.33
N LYS A 91 12.50 10.92 -17.38
CA LYS A 91 11.71 11.68 -16.41
C LYS A 91 10.21 11.36 -16.47
N ASN A 92 9.66 11.11 -17.65
CA ASN A 92 8.26 10.73 -17.82
C ASN A 92 8.02 9.25 -17.47
N LEU A 93 9.00 8.40 -17.73
CA LEU A 93 8.92 6.97 -17.44
C LEU A 93 8.89 6.72 -15.92
N ILE A 94 9.77 7.38 -15.16
CA ILE A 94 9.95 7.16 -13.73
C ILE A 94 9.15 8.21 -12.94
N THR A 95 7.88 7.92 -12.67
CA THR A 95 6.98 8.82 -11.94
C THR A 95 6.23 8.06 -10.86
N PHE A 96 5.99 8.73 -9.72
CA PHE A 96 5.18 8.21 -8.62
C PHE A 96 3.93 9.07 -8.43
N THR A 97 2.90 8.50 -7.82
CA THR A 97 1.67 9.25 -7.49
C THR A 97 1.94 10.31 -6.43
N ALA A 98 1.19 11.42 -6.48
CA ALA A 98 1.39 12.59 -5.61
C ALA A 98 1.20 12.29 -4.10
N ASP A 99 0.49 11.22 -3.77
CA ASP A 99 0.27 10.75 -2.40
C ASP A 99 1.38 9.81 -1.88
N THR A 100 2.40 9.56 -2.71
CA THR A 100 3.62 8.83 -2.33
C THR A 100 4.64 9.83 -1.78
N ALA A 101 5.34 9.46 -0.70
CA ALA A 101 6.42 10.29 -0.18
C ALA A 101 7.48 10.57 -1.26
N ASP A 102 8.07 11.76 -1.23
CA ASP A 102 9.06 12.19 -2.22
C ASP A 102 10.15 11.14 -2.42
N LYS A 103 10.32 10.73 -3.67
CA LYS A 103 11.34 9.76 -4.09
C LYS A 103 12.46 10.47 -4.84
N LYS A 104 13.69 10.13 -4.51
CA LYS A 104 14.86 10.62 -5.25
C LYS A 104 14.86 10.04 -6.66
N LEU A 105 14.89 10.90 -7.65
CA LEU A 105 15.06 10.55 -9.07
C LEU A 105 16.42 11.06 -9.56
N TYR A 106 16.78 10.76 -10.80
CA TYR A 106 18.01 11.31 -11.40
C TYR A 106 17.95 12.84 -11.46
N THR A 107 18.98 13.49 -10.95
CA THR A 107 19.07 14.95 -10.93
C THR A 107 19.69 15.50 -12.20
N ASP A 108 20.70 14.82 -12.72
CA ASP A 108 21.44 15.18 -13.94
C ASP A 108 22.15 13.97 -14.55
N LYS A 109 22.85 14.19 -15.66
CA LYS A 109 23.61 13.15 -16.38
C LYS A 109 24.71 12.49 -15.57
N THR A 110 25.28 13.20 -14.60
CA THR A 110 26.35 12.66 -13.75
C THR A 110 25.75 11.72 -12.73
N ASP A 111 24.65 12.14 -12.06
CA ASP A 111 23.89 11.29 -11.13
C ASP A 111 23.35 10.03 -11.83
N PHE A 112 22.89 10.16 -13.09
CA PHE A 112 22.51 9.01 -13.90
C PHE A 112 23.67 8.05 -14.13
N ALA A 113 24.82 8.54 -14.60
CA ALA A 113 25.99 7.71 -14.85
C ALA A 113 26.49 7.02 -13.57
N ASP A 114 26.48 7.72 -12.44
CA ASP A 114 26.91 7.18 -11.15
C ASP A 114 25.97 6.08 -10.60
N CYS A 115 24.66 6.23 -10.82
CA CYS A 115 23.67 5.30 -10.30
C CYS A 115 23.39 4.11 -11.24
N TYR A 116 23.53 4.30 -12.55
CA TYR A 116 23.16 3.29 -13.55
C TYR A 116 23.77 1.90 -13.24
N PRO A 117 23.03 0.80 -13.35
CA PRO A 117 21.65 0.67 -13.89
C PRO A 117 20.53 0.86 -12.86
N PHE A 118 20.82 1.37 -11.66
CA PHE A 118 19.84 1.58 -10.60
C PHE A 118 19.24 2.98 -10.66
N ILE A 119 17.98 3.09 -10.18
CA ILE A 119 17.28 4.36 -10.06
C ILE A 119 17.47 4.89 -8.62
N PRO A 120 17.74 6.19 -8.41
CA PRO A 120 18.09 6.73 -7.09
C PRO A 120 17.09 6.40 -5.96
N TYR A 121 15.78 6.29 -6.25
CA TYR A 121 14.79 5.93 -5.23
C TYR A 121 15.02 4.54 -4.63
N GLN A 122 15.63 3.64 -5.38
CA GLN A 122 15.82 2.24 -4.97
C GLN A 122 16.72 2.11 -3.73
N PHE A 123 17.70 3.02 -3.58
CA PHE A 123 18.60 3.02 -2.42
C PHE A 123 17.84 3.21 -1.12
N ASN A 124 16.98 4.23 -1.06
CA ASN A 124 16.18 4.49 0.13
C ASN A 124 15.07 3.44 0.32
N LEU A 125 14.35 3.10 -0.75
CA LEU A 125 13.25 2.14 -0.67
C LEU A 125 13.73 0.77 -0.18
N LEU A 126 14.88 0.29 -0.67
CA LEU A 126 15.44 -0.99 -0.23
C LEU A 126 15.86 -0.95 1.26
N GLY A 127 16.39 0.19 1.74
CA GLY A 127 16.67 0.39 3.17
C GLY A 127 15.40 0.29 4.02
N GLN A 128 14.30 0.85 3.54
CA GLN A 128 12.98 0.75 4.20
C GLN A 128 12.45 -0.70 4.18
N VAL A 129 12.61 -1.42 3.07
CA VAL A 129 12.24 -2.84 2.96
C VAL A 129 13.03 -3.68 3.96
N LEU A 130 14.35 -3.50 4.07
CA LEU A 130 15.19 -4.23 5.04
C LEU A 130 14.76 -3.96 6.49
N THR A 131 14.41 -2.71 6.78
CA THR A 131 13.88 -2.32 8.10
C THR A 131 12.52 -2.98 8.37
N ALA A 132 11.62 -2.97 7.38
CA ALA A 132 10.30 -3.57 7.47
C ALA A 132 10.38 -5.10 7.68
N VAL A 133 11.20 -5.79 6.89
CA VAL A 133 11.44 -7.25 7.03
C VAL A 133 11.94 -7.59 8.43
N ARG A 134 12.85 -6.78 8.99
CA ARG A 134 13.36 -6.97 10.36
C ARG A 134 12.27 -6.76 11.41
N THR A 135 11.50 -5.68 11.28
CA THR A 135 10.49 -5.28 12.28
C THR A 135 9.31 -6.24 12.34
N HIS A 136 8.92 -6.78 11.19
CA HIS A 136 7.76 -7.68 11.07
C HIS A 136 8.11 -9.16 11.19
N GLY A 137 9.29 -9.47 11.75
CA GLY A 137 9.65 -10.83 12.17
C GLY A 137 10.04 -11.79 11.05
N ALA A 138 10.16 -11.28 9.82
CA ALA A 138 10.52 -12.08 8.67
C ALA A 138 12.04 -12.39 8.60
N SER A 139 12.84 -11.92 9.55
CA SER A 139 14.30 -12.06 9.48
C SER A 139 14.85 -13.19 10.36
N GLY A 140 15.62 -14.08 9.76
CA GLY A 140 16.58 -14.90 10.48
C GLY A 140 17.66 -14.03 11.18
N LYS A 141 18.41 -14.61 12.09
CA LYS A 141 19.45 -13.96 12.93
C LYS A 141 20.56 -13.19 12.18
N HIS A 142 20.59 -13.24 10.84
CA HIS A 142 21.69 -12.74 10.01
C HIS A 142 21.50 -11.32 9.43
N LEU A 143 20.36 -10.66 9.64
CA LEU A 143 20.12 -9.28 9.20
C LEU A 143 20.67 -8.22 10.17
N SER A 144 21.65 -8.56 11.02
CA SER A 144 22.21 -7.64 12.01
C SER A 144 22.99 -6.47 11.40
N ASP A 145 23.51 -6.62 10.18
CA ASP A 145 24.26 -5.59 9.47
C ASP A 145 23.54 -5.14 8.20
N GLN A 146 22.72 -4.08 8.33
CA GLN A 146 21.96 -3.49 7.24
C GLN A 146 22.85 -3.03 6.07
N SER A 147 24.04 -2.51 6.38
CA SER A 147 24.98 -1.99 5.38
C SER A 147 25.54 -3.09 4.50
N ARG A 148 25.94 -4.23 5.09
CA ARG A 148 26.44 -5.40 4.33
C ARG A 148 25.34 -6.03 3.50
N SER A 149 24.11 -6.11 4.04
CA SER A 149 22.96 -6.62 3.29
C SER A 149 22.68 -5.75 2.07
N MET A 150 22.68 -4.42 2.22
CA MET A 150 22.50 -3.47 1.12
C MET A 150 23.54 -3.68 0.00
N LEU A 151 24.84 -3.73 0.36
CA LEU A 151 25.91 -3.94 -0.62
C LEU A 151 25.72 -5.23 -1.42
N ALA A 152 25.39 -6.34 -0.73
CA ALA A 152 25.16 -7.63 -1.38
C ALA A 152 23.96 -7.60 -2.32
N LEU A 153 22.83 -6.97 -1.90
CA LEU A 153 21.63 -6.86 -2.71
C LEU A 153 21.88 -6.08 -4.00
N PHE A 154 22.55 -4.93 -3.93
CA PHE A 154 22.90 -4.15 -5.12
C PHE A 154 23.89 -4.90 -6.02
N GLN A 155 24.92 -5.54 -5.45
CA GLN A 155 25.89 -6.29 -6.21
C GLN A 155 25.25 -7.47 -6.96
N GLU A 156 24.46 -8.30 -6.29
CA GLU A 156 23.83 -9.46 -6.90
C GLU A 156 22.80 -9.03 -7.99
N SER A 157 22.04 -7.96 -7.74
CA SER A 157 21.12 -7.44 -8.74
C SER A 157 21.83 -6.86 -9.97
N ALA A 158 22.99 -6.19 -9.78
CA ALA A 158 23.80 -5.70 -10.90
C ALA A 158 24.38 -6.85 -11.72
N ILE A 159 24.86 -7.93 -11.08
CA ILE A 159 25.43 -9.11 -11.76
C ILE A 159 24.40 -9.76 -12.69
N ARG A 160 23.11 -9.73 -12.38
CA ARG A 160 22.05 -10.26 -13.27
C ARG A 160 22.02 -9.56 -14.63
N LEU A 161 22.45 -8.30 -14.71
CA LEU A 161 22.45 -7.49 -15.93
C LEU A 161 23.81 -7.44 -16.65
N LYS A 162 24.82 -8.21 -16.21
CA LYS A 162 26.20 -8.13 -16.73
C LYS A 162 26.33 -8.34 -18.24
N ASP A 163 25.43 -9.13 -18.82
CA ASP A 163 25.41 -9.47 -20.25
C ASP A 163 24.33 -8.68 -21.04
N SER A 164 23.67 -7.71 -20.38
CA SER A 164 22.61 -6.90 -20.98
C SER A 164 23.20 -5.73 -21.78
N GLN A 165 22.39 -5.24 -22.73
CA GLN A 165 22.74 -4.04 -23.52
C GLN A 165 22.54 -2.76 -22.72
N GLU A 166 23.08 -1.64 -23.21
CA GLU A 166 22.84 -0.32 -22.63
C GLU A 166 21.34 0.05 -22.68
N GLY A 167 20.90 0.84 -21.70
CA GLY A 167 19.49 1.22 -21.54
C GLY A 167 18.69 0.34 -20.58
N VAL A 168 19.21 -0.83 -20.18
CA VAL A 168 18.55 -1.70 -19.19
C VAL A 168 18.65 -1.08 -17.82
N LEU A 169 17.52 -1.09 -17.09
CA LEU A 169 17.42 -0.68 -15.69
C LEU A 169 17.12 -1.88 -14.81
N VAL A 170 17.47 -1.81 -13.54
CA VAL A 170 17.14 -2.85 -12.56
C VAL A 170 15.69 -2.68 -12.08
N PRO A 171 14.73 -3.56 -12.45
CA PRO A 171 13.40 -3.52 -11.86
C PRO A 171 13.49 -3.87 -10.37
N PHE A 172 12.55 -3.33 -9.57
CA PHE A 172 12.63 -3.50 -8.11
C PHE A 172 12.50 -4.96 -7.67
N SER A 173 11.84 -5.79 -8.46
CA SER A 173 11.70 -7.24 -8.24
C SER A 173 13.05 -7.97 -8.12
N TYR A 174 14.11 -7.50 -8.82
CA TYR A 174 15.42 -8.15 -8.80
C TYR A 174 16.09 -8.17 -7.43
N PHE A 175 15.67 -7.31 -6.52
CA PHE A 175 16.16 -7.33 -5.14
C PHE A 175 15.58 -8.48 -4.30
N TYR A 176 14.49 -9.13 -4.76
CA TYR A 176 13.87 -10.20 -3.99
C TYR A 176 14.77 -11.43 -3.81
N ASP A 177 15.36 -11.95 -4.89
CA ASP A 177 16.12 -13.20 -4.84
C ASP A 177 17.34 -13.12 -3.90
N PRO A 178 18.18 -12.04 -3.94
CA PRO A 178 19.21 -11.89 -2.93
C PRO A 178 18.65 -11.59 -1.53
N LEU A 179 17.50 -10.90 -1.41
CA LEU A 179 16.84 -10.64 -0.15
C LEU A 179 16.24 -11.92 0.47
N HIS A 180 15.72 -12.82 -0.33
CA HIS A 180 15.12 -14.08 0.08
C HIS A 180 16.04 -14.91 0.98
N LYS A 181 17.35 -14.85 0.78
CA LYS A 181 18.36 -15.52 1.63
C LYS A 181 18.30 -15.10 3.11
N PHE A 182 17.72 -13.97 3.40
CA PHE A 182 17.58 -13.38 4.74
C PHE A 182 16.17 -13.48 5.31
N ILE A 183 15.20 -13.92 4.51
CA ILE A 183 13.79 -14.05 4.90
C ILE A 183 13.54 -15.45 5.48
N ASP A 184 12.72 -15.52 6.54
CA ASP A 184 12.26 -16.80 7.07
C ASP A 184 11.41 -17.53 6.01
N HIS A 185 11.60 -18.84 5.90
CA HIS A 185 10.92 -19.70 4.93
C HIS A 185 9.39 -19.59 4.99
N GLN A 186 8.81 -19.40 6.17
CA GLN A 186 7.35 -19.24 6.32
C GLN A 186 6.81 -18.03 5.59
N HIS A 187 7.58 -16.93 5.52
CA HIS A 187 7.19 -15.69 4.85
C HIS A 187 7.41 -15.73 3.34
N SER A 188 8.37 -16.53 2.87
CA SER A 188 8.70 -16.66 1.44
C SER A 188 7.93 -17.79 0.75
N GLN A 189 7.26 -18.67 1.51
CA GLN A 189 6.56 -19.83 0.97
C GLN A 189 5.52 -19.46 -0.10
N VAL A 190 4.77 -18.37 0.11
CA VAL A 190 3.77 -17.89 -0.85
C VAL A 190 4.39 -17.60 -2.23
N ILE A 191 5.60 -17.02 -2.25
CA ILE A 191 6.32 -16.74 -3.51
C ILE A 191 6.78 -18.04 -4.15
N THR A 192 7.33 -18.98 -3.37
CA THR A 192 7.77 -20.28 -3.88
C THR A 192 6.59 -21.07 -4.47
N ASP A 193 5.45 -21.08 -3.78
CA ASP A 193 4.24 -21.74 -4.28
C ASP A 193 3.70 -21.05 -5.55
N ALA A 194 3.86 -19.72 -5.66
CA ALA A 194 3.49 -18.98 -6.86
C ALA A 194 4.43 -19.27 -8.05
N GLU A 195 5.73 -19.49 -7.82
CA GLU A 195 6.69 -19.90 -8.85
C GLU A 195 6.34 -21.28 -9.46
N ASP A 196 5.78 -22.16 -8.66
CA ASP A 196 5.34 -23.51 -9.10
C ASP A 196 3.90 -23.52 -9.68
N ASN A 197 3.17 -22.39 -9.62
CA ASN A 197 1.79 -22.31 -10.08
C ASN A 197 1.71 -22.09 -11.61
N SER A 198 1.30 -23.11 -12.34
CA SER A 198 1.16 -23.08 -13.81
C SER A 198 0.17 -22.06 -14.37
N ARG A 199 -0.63 -21.39 -13.53
CA ARG A 199 -1.59 -20.34 -13.93
C ARG A 199 -0.95 -18.95 -13.94
N LEU A 200 0.24 -18.82 -13.36
CA LEU A 200 1.00 -17.59 -13.28
C LEU A 200 2.17 -17.65 -14.26
N ASP A 201 2.46 -16.53 -14.87
CA ASP A 201 3.67 -16.36 -15.67
C ASP A 201 4.80 -15.69 -14.86
N GLU A 202 5.98 -15.59 -15.46
CA GLU A 202 7.14 -14.99 -14.81
C GLU A 202 6.87 -13.54 -14.36
N PHE A 203 6.14 -12.75 -15.17
CA PHE A 203 5.82 -11.36 -14.83
C PHE A 203 4.87 -11.28 -13.63
N ASP A 204 3.91 -12.19 -13.51
CA ASP A 204 2.99 -12.28 -12.38
C ASP A 204 3.76 -12.50 -11.07
N VAL A 205 4.74 -13.41 -11.10
CA VAL A 205 5.58 -13.73 -9.94
C VAL A 205 6.51 -12.57 -9.58
N GLU A 206 7.14 -11.93 -10.58
CA GLU A 206 7.99 -10.75 -10.35
C GLU A 206 7.18 -9.60 -9.72
N LEU A 207 5.95 -9.37 -10.17
CA LEU A 207 5.05 -8.39 -9.56
C LEU A 207 4.68 -8.77 -8.12
N LEU A 208 4.43 -10.05 -7.86
CA LEU A 208 4.14 -10.56 -6.52
C LEU A 208 5.34 -10.37 -5.57
N LYS A 209 6.57 -10.58 -6.06
CA LYS A 209 7.81 -10.28 -5.32
C LYS A 209 7.91 -8.80 -4.92
N VAL A 210 7.56 -7.89 -5.83
CA VAL A 210 7.50 -6.45 -5.52
C VAL A 210 6.47 -6.16 -4.44
N LEU A 211 5.25 -6.66 -4.58
CA LEU A 211 4.18 -6.47 -3.60
C LEU A 211 4.54 -7.01 -2.22
N PHE A 212 5.23 -8.16 -2.16
CA PHE A 212 5.78 -8.70 -0.91
C PHE A 212 6.76 -7.74 -0.26
N MET A 213 7.75 -7.24 -1.02
CA MET A 213 8.80 -6.38 -0.49
C MET A 213 8.26 -5.05 0.06
N ILE A 214 7.26 -4.45 -0.60
CA ILE A 214 6.71 -3.16 -0.18
C ILE A 214 5.54 -3.29 0.80
N LYS A 215 5.09 -4.51 1.15
CA LYS A 215 3.91 -4.74 2.01
C LYS A 215 3.88 -3.88 3.28
N TYR A 216 5.01 -3.73 3.95
CA TYR A 216 5.12 -3.01 5.22
C TYR A 216 5.83 -1.66 5.09
N VAL A 217 6.06 -1.18 3.88
CA VAL A 217 6.69 0.12 3.62
C VAL A 217 5.60 1.18 3.50
N LYS A 218 5.55 2.10 4.46
CA LYS A 218 4.50 3.13 4.54
C LYS A 218 4.65 4.26 3.52
N GLU A 219 5.87 4.51 3.06
CA GLU A 219 6.23 5.62 2.20
C GLU A 219 5.92 5.38 0.71
N ILE A 220 5.39 4.22 0.36
CA ILE A 220 4.95 3.90 -0.99
C ILE A 220 3.64 3.14 -0.95
N LYS A 221 2.70 3.58 -1.76
CA LYS A 221 1.41 2.89 -1.93
C LYS A 221 1.49 1.95 -3.11
N ALA A 222 1.03 0.71 -2.93
CA ALA A 222 0.99 -0.30 -3.98
C ALA A 222 -0.22 -0.10 -4.92
N ASN A 223 -0.33 1.06 -5.56
CA ASN A 223 -1.28 1.32 -6.64
C ASN A 223 -0.65 0.99 -8.00
N VAL A 224 -1.47 0.90 -9.06
CA VAL A 224 -1.01 0.52 -10.41
C VAL A 224 0.11 1.42 -10.92
N ASP A 225 0.04 2.73 -10.72
CA ASP A 225 1.02 3.68 -11.22
C ASP A 225 2.39 3.53 -10.54
N ASN A 226 2.40 3.35 -9.23
CA ASN A 226 3.63 3.11 -8.47
C ASN A 226 4.23 1.74 -8.80
N LEU A 227 3.39 0.70 -8.91
CA LEU A 227 3.82 -0.64 -9.34
C LEU A 227 4.42 -0.60 -10.75
N THR A 228 3.84 0.19 -11.67
CA THR A 228 4.41 0.41 -13.01
C THR A 228 5.82 0.94 -12.91
N THR A 229 6.06 1.96 -12.08
CA THR A 229 7.41 2.53 -11.89
C THR A 229 8.40 1.52 -11.28
N LEU A 230 7.94 0.68 -10.34
CA LEU A 230 8.79 -0.34 -9.71
C LEU A 230 9.17 -1.49 -10.66
N MET A 231 8.38 -1.73 -11.71
CA MET A 231 8.58 -2.81 -12.68
C MET A 231 9.31 -2.37 -13.96
N ILE A 232 9.70 -1.10 -14.08
CA ILE A 232 10.48 -0.60 -15.22
C ILE A 232 11.82 -1.35 -15.30
N SER A 233 12.14 -1.86 -16.49
CA SER A 233 13.33 -2.65 -16.76
C SER A 233 14.23 -2.08 -17.86
N ASN A 234 13.75 -1.10 -18.61
CA ASN A 234 14.49 -0.44 -19.67
C ASN A 234 14.08 1.03 -19.83
N ILE A 235 15.00 1.90 -20.24
CA ILE A 235 14.71 3.32 -20.49
C ILE A 235 13.77 3.54 -21.69
N ASP A 236 13.64 2.56 -22.56
CA ASP A 236 12.75 2.57 -23.74
C ASP A 236 11.44 1.81 -23.50
N ASP A 237 11.15 1.41 -22.25
CA ASP A 237 9.90 0.77 -21.91
C ASP A 237 8.69 1.68 -22.19
N ASP A 238 7.61 1.10 -22.72
CA ASP A 238 6.33 1.80 -22.83
C ASP A 238 5.54 1.66 -21.51
N ARG A 239 5.43 2.79 -20.81
CA ARG A 239 4.71 2.85 -19.51
C ARG A 239 3.25 2.39 -19.62
N ILE A 240 2.58 2.64 -20.75
CA ILE A 240 1.18 2.25 -20.97
C ILE A 240 1.09 0.73 -21.11
N GLU A 241 2.02 0.13 -21.85
CA GLU A 241 2.09 -1.32 -22.02
C GLU A 241 2.37 -2.04 -20.69
N ILE A 242 3.37 -1.56 -19.92
CA ILE A 242 3.68 -2.12 -18.58
C ILE A 242 2.46 -1.98 -17.66
N ARG A 243 1.80 -0.82 -17.65
CA ARG A 243 0.57 -0.60 -16.87
C ARG A 243 -0.49 -1.63 -17.20
N GLY A 244 -0.75 -1.87 -18.48
CA GLY A 244 -1.71 -2.88 -18.93
C GLY A 244 -1.35 -4.29 -18.46
N LYS A 245 -0.08 -4.68 -18.57
CA LYS A 245 0.42 -5.97 -18.05
C LYS A 245 0.23 -6.09 -16.53
N ILE A 246 0.48 -5.03 -15.78
CA ILE A 246 0.28 -5.01 -14.33
C ILE A 246 -1.21 -5.18 -13.99
N GLU A 247 -2.11 -4.48 -14.67
CA GLU A 247 -3.55 -4.60 -14.42
C GLU A 247 -4.07 -6.02 -14.71
N GLU A 248 -3.55 -6.67 -15.75
CA GLU A 248 -3.88 -8.08 -16.04
C GLU A 248 -3.29 -9.03 -15.01
N SER A 249 -2.03 -8.83 -14.64
CA SER A 249 -1.34 -9.62 -13.63
C SER A 249 -2.04 -9.53 -12.27
N LEU A 250 -2.41 -8.32 -11.84
CA LEU A 250 -3.15 -8.11 -10.59
C LEU A 250 -4.48 -8.85 -10.57
N LYS A 251 -5.21 -8.93 -11.70
CA LYS A 251 -6.44 -9.71 -11.81
C LYS A 251 -6.19 -11.21 -11.60
N LYS A 252 -5.09 -11.75 -12.16
CA LYS A 252 -4.69 -13.14 -11.94
C LYS A 252 -4.32 -13.39 -10.49
N LEU A 253 -3.48 -12.54 -9.90
CA LEU A 253 -3.03 -12.66 -8.51
C LEU A 253 -4.19 -12.57 -7.50
N ILE A 254 -5.19 -11.72 -7.76
CA ILE A 254 -6.42 -11.65 -6.95
C ILE A 254 -7.23 -12.94 -7.09
N ARG A 255 -7.37 -13.48 -8.30
CA ARG A 255 -8.09 -14.75 -8.54
C ARG A 255 -7.46 -15.92 -7.81
N GLU A 256 -6.13 -15.96 -7.74
CA GLU A 256 -5.37 -16.97 -6.99
C GLU A 256 -5.29 -16.66 -5.49
N THR A 257 -5.96 -15.62 -5.00
CA THR A 257 -6.00 -15.18 -3.58
C THR A 257 -4.61 -14.82 -3.01
N LEU A 258 -3.65 -14.49 -3.86
CA LEU A 258 -2.30 -14.06 -3.46
C LEU A 258 -2.24 -12.58 -3.12
N VAL A 259 -3.18 -11.81 -3.67
CA VAL A 259 -3.29 -10.36 -3.53
C VAL A 259 -4.74 -9.98 -3.26
N GLN A 260 -4.93 -9.00 -2.40
CA GLN A 260 -6.23 -8.36 -2.17
C GLN A 260 -6.21 -6.92 -2.66
N LYS A 261 -7.30 -6.48 -3.27
CA LYS A 261 -7.54 -5.05 -3.59
C LYS A 261 -8.31 -4.40 -2.45
N ASN A 262 -7.82 -3.25 -1.96
CA ASN A 262 -8.53 -2.39 -1.00
C ASN A 262 -8.52 -0.95 -1.53
N GLY A 263 -9.64 -0.49 -2.08
CA GLY A 263 -9.69 0.74 -2.87
C GLY A 263 -8.76 0.66 -4.09
N GLU A 264 -7.81 1.58 -4.20
CA GLU A 264 -6.82 1.59 -5.28
C GLU A 264 -5.50 0.90 -4.91
N ILE A 265 -5.41 0.30 -3.71
CA ILE A 265 -4.20 -0.31 -3.18
C ILE A 265 -4.28 -1.84 -3.28
N TYR A 266 -3.18 -2.46 -3.64
CA TYR A 266 -3.02 -3.91 -3.74
C TYR A 266 -2.13 -4.43 -2.63
N ILE A 267 -2.59 -5.44 -1.90
CA ILE A 267 -1.95 -5.95 -0.69
C ILE A 267 -1.56 -7.40 -0.91
N PHE A 268 -0.28 -7.72 -0.76
CA PHE A 268 0.22 -9.10 -0.71
C PHE A 268 -0.36 -9.83 0.50
N LEU A 269 -0.83 -11.04 0.32
CA LEU A 269 -1.41 -11.87 1.38
C LEU A 269 -0.47 -13.00 1.79
N THR A 270 -0.15 -13.09 3.07
CA THR A 270 0.49 -14.27 3.67
C THR A 270 -0.47 -15.46 3.67
N ASN A 271 0.02 -16.68 3.88
CA ASN A 271 -0.83 -17.88 3.94
C ASN A 271 -1.99 -17.72 4.95
N GLU A 272 -1.71 -17.20 6.14
CA GLU A 272 -2.74 -16.96 7.16
C GLU A 272 -3.77 -15.91 6.71
N GLU A 273 -3.33 -14.85 6.05
CA GLU A 273 -4.24 -13.82 5.51
C GLU A 273 -5.08 -14.36 4.34
N GLN A 274 -4.53 -15.25 3.51
CA GLN A 274 -5.28 -15.94 2.45
C GLN A 274 -6.39 -16.82 3.01
N GLU A 275 -6.12 -17.60 4.06
CA GLU A 275 -7.13 -18.43 4.74
C GLU A 275 -8.27 -17.57 5.30
N ILE A 276 -7.92 -16.46 5.96
CA ILE A 276 -8.90 -15.53 6.51
C ILE A 276 -9.70 -14.84 5.40
N ASN A 277 -9.04 -14.42 4.33
CA ASN A 277 -9.72 -13.79 3.19
C ASN A 277 -10.70 -14.76 2.51
N ASN A 278 -10.29 -16.02 2.33
CA ASN A 278 -11.18 -17.06 1.80
C ASN A 278 -12.38 -17.30 2.72
N ALA A 279 -12.17 -17.30 4.03
CA ALA A 279 -13.25 -17.44 4.99
C ALA A 279 -14.23 -16.25 4.94
N ILE A 280 -13.71 -15.01 4.81
CA ILE A 280 -14.52 -13.79 4.63
C ILE A 280 -15.31 -13.87 3.32
N ASN A 281 -14.67 -14.22 2.21
CA ASN A 281 -15.32 -14.31 0.89
C ASN A 281 -16.46 -15.34 0.85
N ASN A 282 -16.36 -16.39 1.64
CA ASN A 282 -17.38 -17.43 1.77
C ASN A 282 -18.57 -17.02 2.65
N GLU A 283 -18.51 -15.86 3.34
CA GLU A 283 -19.67 -15.37 4.09
C GLU A 283 -20.81 -14.97 3.13
N SER A 284 -22.00 -15.47 3.40
CA SER A 284 -23.19 -15.12 2.63
C SER A 284 -23.77 -13.78 3.09
N VAL A 285 -24.14 -12.93 2.16
CA VAL A 285 -24.82 -11.66 2.40
C VAL A 285 -26.12 -11.62 1.62
N GLU A 286 -27.21 -11.33 2.30
CA GLU A 286 -28.52 -11.20 1.67
C GLU A 286 -28.69 -9.78 1.12
N MET A 287 -29.41 -9.65 -0.01
CA MET A 287 -29.75 -8.36 -0.61
C MET A 287 -30.35 -7.39 0.40
N GLY A 288 -31.18 -7.91 1.32
CA GLY A 288 -31.79 -7.11 2.36
C GLY A 288 -30.82 -6.46 3.34
N GLU A 289 -29.67 -7.09 3.59
CA GLU A 289 -28.63 -6.54 4.45
C GLU A 289 -27.89 -5.41 3.72
N ILE A 290 -27.61 -5.59 2.44
CA ILE A 290 -26.95 -4.58 1.58
C ILE A 290 -27.80 -3.31 1.50
N ILE A 291 -29.06 -3.46 1.14
CA ILE A 291 -30.00 -2.32 1.03
C ILE A 291 -30.25 -1.69 2.41
N GLY A 292 -30.27 -2.48 3.49
CA GLY A 292 -30.38 -1.98 4.86
C GLY A 292 -29.22 -1.07 5.27
N GLU A 293 -27.97 -1.49 4.97
CA GLU A 293 -26.77 -0.69 5.26
C GLU A 293 -26.74 0.57 4.36
N ALA A 294 -27.05 0.45 3.06
CA ALA A 294 -27.17 1.59 2.15
C ALA A 294 -28.20 2.59 2.68
N SER A 295 -29.38 2.12 3.13
CA SER A 295 -30.43 2.96 3.70
C SER A 295 -29.97 3.70 4.96
N THR A 296 -29.15 3.02 5.80
CA THR A 296 -28.60 3.63 7.01
C THR A 296 -27.65 4.76 6.67
N VAL A 297 -26.72 4.56 5.73
CA VAL A 297 -25.81 5.61 5.28
C VAL A 297 -26.57 6.78 4.66
N ILE A 298 -27.55 6.49 3.80
CA ILE A 298 -28.34 7.53 3.11
C ILE A 298 -29.15 8.36 4.11
N PHE A 299 -29.92 7.74 5.01
CA PHE A 299 -30.90 8.43 5.84
C PHE A 299 -30.42 8.77 7.26
N GLU A 300 -29.27 8.30 7.71
CA GLU A 300 -28.70 8.66 9.01
C GLU A 300 -27.42 9.51 8.89
N GLU A 301 -26.66 9.35 7.81
CA GLU A 301 -25.37 10.04 7.69
C GLU A 301 -25.40 11.17 6.65
N ILE A 302 -26.12 10.98 5.52
CA ILE A 302 -26.15 11.94 4.41
C ILE A 302 -27.42 12.80 4.49
N PHE A 303 -28.58 12.18 4.43
CA PHE A 303 -29.90 12.82 4.40
C PHE A 303 -30.58 12.69 5.78
N THR A 304 -30.11 13.51 6.73
CA THR A 304 -30.47 13.38 8.15
C THR A 304 -31.84 13.96 8.50
N ASP A 305 -32.43 14.76 7.63
CA ASP A 305 -33.74 15.37 7.86
C ASP A 305 -34.87 14.33 7.79
N LYS A 306 -35.69 14.30 8.85
CA LYS A 306 -36.83 13.38 8.98
C LYS A 306 -38.15 14.02 8.62
N LYS A 307 -38.16 15.33 8.39
CA LYS A 307 -39.35 16.11 8.11
C LYS A 307 -39.05 17.20 7.08
N TYR A 308 -39.90 17.32 6.09
CA TYR A 308 -39.85 18.41 5.15
C TYR A 308 -40.41 19.68 5.82
N ARG A 309 -39.66 20.75 5.83
CA ARG A 309 -40.06 22.05 6.35
C ARG A 309 -40.68 22.90 5.22
N TYR A 310 -41.99 22.88 5.14
CA TYR A 310 -42.70 23.76 4.17
C TYR A 310 -42.68 25.22 4.63
N SER A 311 -42.86 25.46 5.95
CA SER A 311 -42.79 26.79 6.56
C SER A 311 -42.37 26.70 8.01
N SER A 312 -42.25 27.85 8.70
CA SER A 312 -41.98 27.84 10.16
C SER A 312 -43.02 27.14 11.00
N ARG A 313 -44.25 26.97 10.45
CA ARG A 313 -45.40 26.34 11.16
C ARG A 313 -45.66 24.91 10.69
N TYR A 314 -45.29 24.54 9.48
CA TYR A 314 -45.67 23.27 8.87
C TYR A 314 -44.43 22.41 8.57
N LEU A 315 -44.40 21.27 9.24
CA LEU A 315 -43.38 20.26 9.11
C LEU A 315 -44.05 18.94 8.76
N PHE A 316 -43.70 18.38 7.62
CA PHE A 316 -44.30 17.16 7.12
C PHE A 316 -43.32 16.00 7.24
N PRO A 317 -43.63 14.94 8.04
CA PRO A 317 -42.84 13.72 7.98
C PRO A 317 -42.99 13.07 6.61
N PHE A 318 -41.96 12.39 6.15
CA PHE A 318 -41.99 11.72 4.85
C PHE A 318 -41.54 10.26 5.00
N ASN A 319 -42.00 9.43 4.09
CA ASN A 319 -41.58 8.05 3.97
C ASN A 319 -40.16 8.01 3.42
N GLN A 320 -39.33 7.13 3.99
CA GLN A 320 -37.95 6.90 3.56
C GLN A 320 -37.87 5.47 2.99
N LYS A 321 -37.56 5.34 1.71
CA LYS A 321 -37.58 4.09 0.97
C LYS A 321 -36.30 3.96 0.14
N VAL A 322 -35.68 2.78 0.16
CA VAL A 322 -34.60 2.42 -0.76
C VAL A 322 -35.01 1.14 -1.47
N ASP A 323 -35.01 1.15 -2.78
CA ASP A 323 -35.67 0.18 -3.63
C ASP A 323 -37.12 -0.03 -3.10
N ASP A 324 -37.58 -1.22 -2.90
CA ASP A 324 -38.94 -1.45 -2.37
C ASP A 324 -39.02 -1.59 -0.86
N ARG A 325 -38.03 -1.12 -0.10
CA ARG A 325 -37.94 -1.30 1.35
C ARG A 325 -38.00 0.01 2.12
N TYR A 326 -38.92 0.09 3.07
CA TYR A 326 -38.97 1.20 4.02
C TYR A 326 -37.81 1.15 5.00
N PHE A 327 -37.19 2.30 5.24
CA PHE A 327 -36.19 2.46 6.27
C PHE A 327 -36.83 2.47 7.67
N LYS A 328 -36.40 1.58 8.57
CA LYS A 328 -36.91 1.44 9.95
C LYS A 328 -38.42 1.17 10.06
N GLY A 329 -38.88 0.12 9.39
CA GLY A 329 -40.24 -0.39 9.54
C GLY A 329 -41.26 0.28 8.64
N ASN A 330 -42.54 -0.04 8.81
CA ASN A 330 -43.62 0.51 7.98
C ASN A 330 -43.86 1.99 8.27
N GLN A 331 -43.90 2.79 7.22
CA GLN A 331 -44.15 4.21 7.28
C GLN A 331 -45.38 4.52 6.44
N SER A 332 -46.25 5.38 6.93
CA SER A 332 -47.54 5.74 6.28
C SER A 332 -47.73 7.25 6.25
N ASN A 333 -46.74 7.99 5.75
CA ASN A 333 -46.84 9.43 5.56
C ASN A 333 -47.38 9.74 4.17
N ASP A 334 -47.98 10.94 4.00
CA ASP A 334 -48.59 11.36 2.74
C ASP A 334 -47.58 11.67 1.63
N ILE A 335 -46.33 11.92 1.98
CA ILE A 335 -45.22 12.19 1.05
C ILE A 335 -44.03 11.27 1.34
N GLY A 336 -43.15 11.10 0.36
CA GLY A 336 -41.99 10.22 0.52
C GLY A 336 -40.78 10.63 -0.29
N VAL A 337 -39.65 10.00 0.07
CA VAL A 337 -38.43 9.95 -0.73
C VAL A 337 -38.12 8.49 -1.00
N SER A 338 -38.06 8.12 -2.26
CA SER A 338 -37.75 6.78 -2.74
C SER A 338 -36.46 6.81 -3.56
N ILE A 339 -35.43 6.09 -3.10
CA ILE A 339 -34.15 5.98 -3.80
C ILE A 339 -34.10 4.63 -4.50
N ILE A 340 -33.72 4.64 -5.76
CA ILE A 340 -33.58 3.44 -6.59
C ILE A 340 -32.09 3.24 -6.83
N THR A 341 -31.57 2.11 -6.33
CA THR A 341 -30.15 1.71 -6.49
C THR A 341 -29.97 0.90 -7.78
N PRO A 342 -28.72 0.64 -8.20
CA PRO A 342 -28.44 -0.29 -9.31
C PRO A 342 -28.93 -1.73 -9.09
N TYR A 343 -29.24 -2.11 -7.86
CA TYR A 343 -29.85 -3.42 -7.53
C TYR A 343 -31.37 -3.40 -7.53
N GLY A 344 -31.97 -2.21 -7.61
CA GLY A 344 -33.40 -2.04 -7.73
C GLY A 344 -33.91 -2.43 -9.11
N GLU A 345 -35.24 -2.39 -9.28
CA GLU A 345 -35.87 -2.63 -10.56
C GLU A 345 -35.52 -1.53 -11.57
N ASP A 346 -35.16 -1.91 -12.79
CA ASP A 346 -34.84 -0.93 -13.86
C ASP A 346 -36.10 -0.39 -14.50
N TYR A 347 -36.63 0.67 -13.91
CA TYR A 347 -37.79 1.35 -14.41
C TYR A 347 -37.43 2.28 -15.59
N PRO A 348 -38.23 2.28 -16.68
CA PRO A 348 -38.12 3.30 -17.71
C PRO A 348 -38.51 4.67 -17.19
N ASP A 349 -38.02 5.75 -17.82
CA ASP A 349 -38.25 7.14 -17.43
C ASP A 349 -39.76 7.47 -17.27
N SER A 350 -40.60 6.94 -18.16
CA SER A 350 -42.06 7.11 -18.09
C SER A 350 -42.69 6.49 -16.83
N ALA A 351 -42.19 5.34 -16.40
CA ALA A 351 -42.68 4.69 -15.18
C ALA A 351 -42.26 5.47 -13.92
N LEU A 352 -41.02 5.97 -13.87
CA LEU A 352 -40.55 6.80 -12.77
C LEU A 352 -41.34 8.09 -12.62
N ARG A 353 -41.70 8.74 -13.72
CA ARG A 353 -42.61 9.90 -13.73
C ARG A 353 -43.98 9.56 -13.16
N MET A 354 -44.57 8.45 -13.62
CA MET A 354 -45.88 8.02 -13.15
C MET A 354 -45.83 7.66 -11.64
N LEU A 355 -44.82 6.91 -11.20
CA LEU A 355 -44.64 6.53 -9.78
C LEU A 355 -44.50 7.77 -8.90
N SER A 356 -43.73 8.78 -9.32
CA SER A 356 -43.51 10.00 -8.54
C SER A 356 -44.83 10.77 -8.30
N ALA A 357 -45.72 10.75 -9.28
CA ALA A 357 -47.05 11.39 -9.15
C ALA A 357 -48.04 10.57 -8.33
N GLN A 358 -48.03 9.24 -8.51
CA GLN A 358 -49.00 8.34 -7.82
C GLN A 358 -48.66 8.15 -6.35
N GLU A 359 -47.38 7.97 -6.00
CA GLU A 359 -46.93 7.74 -4.64
C GLU A 359 -46.67 9.03 -3.85
N HIS A 360 -46.84 10.18 -4.47
CA HIS A 360 -46.49 11.50 -3.89
C HIS A 360 -45.08 11.53 -3.31
N SER A 361 -44.16 10.84 -3.99
CA SER A 361 -42.80 10.65 -3.56
C SER A 361 -41.82 11.31 -4.52
N VAL A 362 -40.76 11.89 -3.97
CA VAL A 362 -39.57 12.23 -4.74
C VAL A 362 -38.85 10.94 -5.03
N ILE A 363 -38.67 10.62 -6.32
CA ILE A 363 -37.91 9.43 -6.74
C ILE A 363 -36.53 9.87 -7.18
N VAL A 364 -35.52 9.25 -6.61
CA VAL A 364 -34.09 9.48 -6.88
C VAL A 364 -33.53 8.22 -7.48
N LYS A 365 -33.28 8.18 -8.80
CA LYS A 365 -32.63 7.06 -9.47
C LYS A 365 -31.15 7.31 -9.50
N LEU A 366 -30.39 6.47 -8.79
CA LEU A 366 -28.93 6.52 -8.80
C LEU A 366 -28.36 6.07 -10.15
N PRO A 367 -27.14 6.51 -10.54
CA PRO A 367 -26.43 6.01 -11.71
C PRO A 367 -26.26 4.48 -11.64
N ASN A 368 -26.12 3.86 -12.80
CA ASN A 368 -25.93 2.40 -12.88
C ASN A 368 -24.47 2.00 -12.57
N ASP A 369 -23.98 2.39 -11.40
CA ASP A 369 -22.67 2.02 -10.83
C ASP A 369 -22.87 1.33 -9.48
N SER A 370 -22.52 0.05 -9.40
CA SER A 370 -22.70 -0.78 -8.21
C SER A 370 -21.54 -0.70 -7.22
N THR A 371 -20.52 0.10 -7.47
CA THR A 371 -19.26 0.11 -6.68
C THR A 371 -19.52 0.26 -5.17
N PHE A 372 -20.42 1.13 -4.76
CA PHE A 372 -20.75 1.30 -3.34
C PHE A 372 -21.48 0.08 -2.75
N LEU A 373 -22.29 -0.64 -3.55
CA LEU A 373 -23.00 -1.85 -3.13
C LEU A 373 -22.02 -3.03 -2.94
N ASP A 374 -21.00 -3.12 -3.79
CA ASP A 374 -19.93 -4.08 -3.69
C ASP A 374 -19.09 -3.82 -2.41
N GLU A 375 -18.73 -2.55 -2.15
CA GLU A 375 -18.03 -2.16 -0.92
C GLU A 375 -18.87 -2.44 0.35
N ILE A 376 -20.18 -2.23 0.31
CA ILE A 376 -21.11 -2.58 1.39
C ILE A 376 -21.10 -4.10 1.62
N THR A 377 -21.18 -4.87 0.54
CA THR A 377 -21.18 -6.34 0.60
C THR A 377 -19.92 -6.85 1.28
N ASP A 378 -18.77 -6.35 0.89
CA ASP A 378 -17.48 -6.69 1.49
C ASP A 378 -17.40 -6.29 2.97
N SER A 379 -17.86 -5.08 3.31
CA SER A 379 -17.92 -4.59 4.69
C SER A 379 -18.77 -5.50 5.59
N ILE A 380 -19.94 -5.97 5.08
CA ILE A 380 -20.81 -6.89 5.82
C ILE A 380 -20.14 -8.26 5.98
N LYS A 381 -19.48 -8.80 4.95
CA LYS A 381 -18.73 -10.06 5.03
C LYS A 381 -17.66 -10.00 6.11
N ILE A 382 -16.85 -8.94 6.12
CA ILE A 382 -15.82 -8.72 7.15
C ILE A 382 -16.47 -8.67 8.54
N TYR A 383 -17.54 -7.92 8.71
CA TYR A 383 -18.25 -7.82 9.98
C TYR A 383 -18.78 -9.16 10.49
N LYS A 384 -19.40 -9.96 9.60
CA LYS A 384 -19.90 -11.31 9.95
C LYS A 384 -18.78 -12.23 10.40
N PHE A 385 -17.68 -12.24 9.64
CA PHE A 385 -16.50 -13.03 9.98
C PHE A 385 -15.90 -12.64 11.34
N LEU A 386 -15.72 -11.34 11.58
CA LEU A 386 -15.17 -10.82 12.83
C LEU A 386 -16.04 -11.18 14.04
N ASN A 387 -17.37 -11.11 13.91
CA ASN A 387 -18.30 -11.46 14.98
C ASN A 387 -18.31 -12.96 15.28
N LYS A 388 -18.29 -13.82 14.25
CA LYS A 388 -18.23 -15.29 14.45
C LYS A 388 -16.95 -15.72 15.17
N ASN A 389 -15.86 -15.00 14.97
CA ASN A 389 -14.52 -15.32 15.49
C ASN A 389 -14.10 -14.40 16.65
N ALA A 390 -15.04 -13.77 17.35
CA ALA A 390 -14.77 -12.82 18.44
C ALA A 390 -14.09 -13.44 19.67
N SER A 391 -14.28 -14.75 19.90
CA SER A 391 -13.75 -15.46 21.08
C SER A 391 -12.76 -16.54 20.65
N GLY A 392 -11.47 -16.33 20.94
CA GLY A 392 -10.50 -17.43 20.91
C GLY A 392 -9.18 -17.25 20.18
N ALA A 393 -8.91 -16.10 19.57
CA ALA A 393 -7.66 -15.91 18.82
C ALA A 393 -6.52 -15.39 19.71
N ARG A 394 -5.32 -15.97 19.56
CA ARG A 394 -4.07 -15.50 20.17
C ARG A 394 -3.00 -15.40 19.08
N GLY A 395 -2.12 -14.38 19.15
CA GLY A 395 -0.95 -14.25 18.28
C GLY A 395 -1.20 -13.53 16.97
N SER A 396 -0.74 -14.08 15.84
CA SER A 396 -0.84 -13.49 14.49
C SER A 396 -2.28 -13.17 14.06
N PHE A 397 -3.24 -14.00 14.46
CA PHE A 397 -4.66 -13.78 14.17
C PHE A 397 -5.18 -12.45 14.73
N ASP A 398 -4.72 -12.03 15.92
CA ASP A 398 -5.16 -10.75 16.51
C ASP A 398 -4.70 -9.54 15.69
N SER A 399 -3.51 -9.60 15.08
CA SER A 399 -3.02 -8.53 14.20
C SER A 399 -3.79 -8.46 12.91
N ILE A 400 -4.10 -9.61 12.29
CA ILE A 400 -4.91 -9.68 11.06
C ILE A 400 -6.34 -9.22 11.34
N ARG A 401 -6.91 -9.60 12.48
CA ARG A 401 -8.24 -9.16 12.91
C ARG A 401 -8.33 -7.64 13.02
N ARG A 402 -7.33 -7.00 13.64
CA ARG A 402 -7.27 -5.52 13.73
C ARG A 402 -7.17 -4.89 12.35
N ALA A 403 -6.30 -5.43 11.49
CA ALA A 403 -6.16 -4.94 10.12
C ALA A 403 -7.48 -5.05 9.33
N LYS A 404 -8.27 -6.12 9.56
CA LYS A 404 -9.60 -6.27 8.94
C LYS A 404 -10.66 -5.32 9.51
N GLU A 405 -10.59 -4.98 10.80
CA GLU A 405 -11.45 -3.96 11.38
C GLU A 405 -11.09 -2.57 10.84
N ASP A 406 -9.80 -2.24 10.74
CA ASP A 406 -9.34 -0.98 10.13
C ASP A 406 -9.78 -0.91 8.64
N GLU A 407 -9.62 -1.99 7.88
CA GLU A 407 -10.12 -2.10 6.50
C GLU A 407 -11.64 -1.82 6.41
N ARG A 408 -12.41 -2.37 7.35
CA ARG A 408 -13.87 -2.14 7.40
C ARG A 408 -14.21 -0.68 7.66
N ILE A 409 -13.46 0.00 8.53
CA ILE A 409 -13.64 1.44 8.79
C ILE A 409 -13.35 2.25 7.52
N GLU A 410 -12.23 1.98 6.85
CA GLU A 410 -11.90 2.64 5.59
C GLU A 410 -12.96 2.42 4.51
N LYS A 411 -13.50 1.18 4.42
CA LYS A 411 -14.61 0.87 3.49
C LYS A 411 -15.87 1.70 3.80
N LYS A 412 -16.22 1.88 5.07
CA LYS A 412 -17.37 2.72 5.46
C LYS A 412 -17.22 4.17 5.01
N ASP A 413 -16.04 4.75 5.17
CA ASP A 413 -15.76 6.10 4.71
C ASP A 413 -15.89 6.21 3.18
N ARG A 414 -15.38 5.22 2.44
CA ARG A 414 -15.53 5.18 0.95
C ARG A 414 -16.98 4.99 0.51
N ILE A 415 -17.74 4.10 1.17
CA ILE A 415 -19.16 3.88 0.90
C ILE A 415 -19.94 5.18 0.97
N ARG A 416 -19.70 5.97 2.03
CA ARG A 416 -20.35 7.28 2.18
C ARG A 416 -20.00 8.21 1.02
N ILE A 417 -18.73 8.33 0.66
CA ILE A 417 -18.25 9.17 -0.45
C ILE A 417 -18.88 8.74 -1.78
N PHE A 418 -18.94 7.45 -2.06
CA PHE A 418 -19.52 6.92 -3.29
C PHE A 418 -21.02 7.14 -3.36
N ILE A 419 -21.74 6.99 -2.24
CA ILE A 419 -23.18 7.28 -2.19
C ILE A 419 -23.45 8.79 -2.37
N GLU A 420 -22.65 9.66 -1.73
CA GLU A 420 -22.74 11.11 -1.93
C GLU A 420 -22.52 11.49 -3.40
N ASP A 421 -21.54 10.88 -4.06
CA ASP A 421 -21.28 11.12 -5.47
C ASP A 421 -22.40 10.57 -6.36
N ALA A 422 -22.90 9.37 -6.09
CA ALA A 422 -24.03 8.79 -6.80
C ALA A 422 -25.30 9.67 -6.68
N LEU A 423 -25.57 10.24 -5.50
CA LEU A 423 -26.68 11.15 -5.28
C LEU A 423 -26.54 12.46 -6.07
N LYS A 424 -25.32 13.00 -6.21
CA LYS A 424 -25.05 14.20 -7.04
C LYS A 424 -25.32 13.99 -8.52
N HIS A 425 -25.19 12.76 -8.99
CA HIS A 425 -25.37 12.38 -10.39
C HIS A 425 -26.72 11.69 -10.65
N ALA A 426 -27.59 11.62 -9.65
CA ALA A 426 -28.88 10.95 -9.73
C ALA A 426 -29.88 11.69 -10.60
N ASP A 427 -30.77 10.94 -11.22
CA ASP A 427 -31.97 11.45 -11.86
C ASP A 427 -33.11 11.59 -10.84
N ILE A 428 -33.70 12.77 -10.76
CA ILE A 428 -34.74 13.08 -9.76
C ILE A 428 -36.10 13.35 -10.46
N TYR A 429 -37.12 12.71 -9.93
CA TYR A 429 -38.51 12.85 -10.45
C TYR A 429 -39.43 13.33 -9.32
N VAL A 430 -40.21 14.36 -9.61
CA VAL A 430 -41.14 14.97 -8.67
C VAL A 430 -42.47 15.22 -9.37
N ASN A 431 -43.55 14.68 -8.83
CA ASN A 431 -44.92 14.89 -9.29
C ASN A 431 -45.11 14.71 -10.82
N GLY A 432 -44.49 13.69 -11.40
CA GLY A 432 -44.59 13.36 -12.83
C GLY A 432 -43.55 14.02 -13.71
N ASP A 433 -42.74 14.94 -13.20
CA ASP A 433 -41.73 15.65 -13.97
C ASP A 433 -40.31 15.23 -13.55
N LYS A 434 -39.37 15.15 -14.52
CA LYS A 434 -37.96 15.02 -14.25
C LYS A 434 -37.41 16.38 -13.84
N ALA A 435 -36.94 16.49 -12.62
CA ALA A 435 -36.40 17.72 -12.08
C ALA A 435 -35.00 18.02 -12.68
N ASN A 436 -34.81 19.25 -13.12
CA ASN A 436 -33.51 19.72 -13.61
C ASN A 436 -32.82 20.48 -12.49
N ILE A 437 -32.09 19.75 -11.64
CA ILE A 437 -31.40 20.34 -10.48
C ILE A 437 -29.99 20.71 -10.91
N SER A 438 -29.68 22.02 -10.90
CA SER A 438 -28.37 22.56 -11.22
C SER A 438 -27.41 22.57 -10.00
N ALA A 439 -27.94 22.32 -8.81
CA ALA A 439 -27.14 22.29 -7.58
C ALA A 439 -26.34 20.99 -7.50
N LYS A 440 -25.03 21.11 -7.25
CA LYS A 440 -24.10 20.00 -7.08
C LYS A 440 -24.09 19.41 -5.67
N GLU A 441 -24.99 19.84 -4.80
CA GLU A 441 -25.13 19.32 -3.45
C GLU A 441 -26.36 18.40 -3.38
N PRO A 442 -26.29 17.27 -2.67
CA PRO A 442 -27.46 16.46 -2.39
C PRO A 442 -28.44 17.32 -1.60
N ALA A 443 -29.62 17.52 -2.15
CA ALA A 443 -30.63 18.38 -1.57
C ALA A 443 -31.32 17.75 -0.36
#